data_70155c8f6402b88110fec8b25a457640
#
_entry.id   70155c8f6402b88110fec8b25a457640
#
_cell.length_a   1.000
_cell.length_b   1.000
_cell.length_c   1.000
_cell.angle_alpha   90.00
_cell.angle_beta   90.00
_cell.angle_gamma   90.00
#
_symmetry.space_group_name_H-M   'P 1'
#
loop_
_entity.id
_entity.type
_entity.pdbx_description
1 polymer ?
#
loop_
_entity_poly.entity_id
_entity_poly.type
_entity_poly.pdbx_seq_one_letter_code
_entity_poly.pdbx_strand_id
1 'polypeptide(L)'
;MKPVLLLLAAVAALSPAGSLPSRLYTHAGHLVAVEPGRRLNLRCLGAGQPTVMLESGLSDSSMIWRKAQGQIAQFTQVCSYDRAGLGFSDAARRPSTALNTADDLHRLVTAAGIQRPFVLVGHAAGGLYATVYAGLYESDVAGMVLVDPAFAEADHDMETQVMTPEERTLAKGQVLSALAELKTCAVLAHQGKLTPTTRSPAHCVRSDPDPVLNAELIRESIRPKTQDALLSETQNFTVHVAGDYSESALEAMRIRHDFHDMPLVVLTRGDETDPAIDAALRTGHDRLAGYSSAGRSAVIPNSGHYIQLDQPQAVSDAVHSVVDQARKRPPTVK
;
A
#
# COMPACT_ATOMS: atom_id res chain seq x y z
N MET A 1 -32.14 10.29 -36.59
CA MET A 1 -32.33 9.85 -35.21
C MET A 1 -31.21 8.87 -34.88
N LYS A 2 -30.22 9.28 -34.04
CA LYS A 2 -29.15 8.40 -33.58
C LYS A 2 -29.57 7.78 -32.25
N PRO A 3 -29.39 6.48 -32.01
CA PRO A 3 -29.71 5.87 -30.71
C PRO A 3 -28.67 6.32 -29.67
N VAL A 4 -29.16 6.86 -28.56
CA VAL A 4 -28.38 7.12 -27.35
C VAL A 4 -28.18 5.79 -26.66
N LEU A 5 -26.95 5.30 -26.64
CA LEU A 5 -26.55 4.14 -25.87
C LEU A 5 -26.47 4.56 -24.38
N LEU A 6 -27.49 4.19 -23.58
CA LEU A 6 -27.40 4.27 -22.13
C LEU A 6 -26.39 3.21 -21.65
N LEU A 7 -25.22 3.65 -21.21
CA LEU A 7 -24.34 2.82 -20.39
C LEU A 7 -25.01 2.62 -19.01
N LEU A 8 -25.60 1.48 -18.81
CA LEU A 8 -26.00 0.99 -17.48
C LEU A 8 -24.73 0.70 -16.68
N ALA A 9 -24.32 1.61 -15.82
CA ALA A 9 -23.34 1.34 -14.78
C ALA A 9 -23.96 0.28 -13.84
N ALA A 10 -23.44 -0.93 -13.85
CA ALA A 10 -23.80 -1.97 -12.91
C ALA A 10 -23.36 -1.52 -11.51
N VAL A 11 -24.31 -1.00 -10.73
CA VAL A 11 -24.12 -0.78 -9.29
C VAL A 11 -24.04 -2.16 -8.66
N ALA A 12 -22.83 -2.59 -8.27
CA ALA A 12 -22.67 -3.79 -7.47
C ALA A 12 -23.41 -3.58 -6.14
N ALA A 13 -24.39 -4.43 -5.87
CA ALA A 13 -25.16 -4.40 -4.63
C ALA A 13 -24.17 -4.60 -3.45
N LEU A 14 -23.99 -3.58 -2.62
CA LEU A 14 -23.23 -3.65 -1.39
C LEU A 14 -23.96 -4.55 -0.40
N SER A 15 -23.26 -5.51 0.19
CA SER A 15 -23.74 -6.27 1.35
C SER A 15 -24.01 -5.30 2.52
N PRO A 16 -24.92 -5.63 3.48
CA PRO A 16 -25.31 -4.72 4.57
C PRO A 16 -24.19 -4.20 5.46
N ALA A 17 -22.99 -4.77 5.37
CA ALA A 17 -21.79 -4.37 6.10
C ALA A 17 -20.74 -3.63 5.25
N GLY A 18 -21.03 -3.24 4.01
CA GLY A 18 -20.06 -2.53 3.15
C GLY A 18 -18.92 -3.40 2.61
N SER A 19 -18.91 -4.71 2.88
CA SER A 19 -17.91 -5.62 2.32
C SER A 19 -18.17 -5.90 0.84
N LEU A 20 -17.11 -5.84 0.05
CA LEU A 20 -17.18 -6.15 -1.38
C LEU A 20 -17.07 -7.66 -1.61
N PRO A 21 -17.76 -8.21 -2.63
CA PRO A 21 -17.60 -9.62 -2.96
C PRO A 21 -16.17 -9.90 -3.44
N SER A 22 -15.56 -10.96 -2.90
CA SER A 22 -14.17 -11.37 -3.21
C SER A 22 -13.88 -11.48 -4.71
N ARG A 23 -14.88 -11.95 -5.49
CA ARG A 23 -14.79 -12.04 -6.96
C ARG A 23 -14.46 -10.71 -7.66
N LEU A 24 -14.72 -9.56 -7.01
CA LEU A 24 -14.35 -8.26 -7.57
C LEU A 24 -12.84 -8.15 -7.78
N TYR A 25 -12.06 -8.78 -6.93
CA TYR A 25 -10.59 -8.75 -6.95
C TYR A 25 -9.95 -9.89 -7.75
N THR A 26 -10.76 -10.75 -8.40
CA THR A 26 -10.25 -11.83 -9.26
C THR A 26 -10.21 -11.45 -10.75
N HIS A 27 -10.48 -10.19 -11.06
CA HIS A 27 -10.46 -9.65 -12.43
C HIS A 27 -9.81 -8.27 -12.42
N ALA A 28 -9.22 -7.89 -13.54
CA ALA A 28 -8.71 -6.54 -13.71
C ALA A 28 -9.86 -5.52 -13.55
N GLY A 29 -9.54 -4.38 -12.94
CA GLY A 29 -10.36 -3.18 -13.00
C GLY A 29 -10.09 -2.43 -14.32
N HIS A 30 -9.84 -1.13 -14.22
CA HIS A 30 -9.42 -0.31 -15.35
C HIS A 30 -7.89 -0.37 -15.52
N LEU A 31 -7.41 -0.89 -16.63
CA LEU A 31 -6.00 -0.91 -16.98
C LEU A 31 -5.60 0.45 -17.59
N VAL A 32 -5.00 1.30 -16.78
CA VAL A 32 -4.60 2.68 -17.14
C VAL A 32 -3.21 2.69 -17.74
N ALA A 33 -3.04 3.23 -18.95
CA ALA A 33 -1.73 3.38 -19.59
C ALA A 33 -0.93 4.49 -18.89
N VAL A 34 0.11 4.14 -18.17
CA VAL A 34 0.99 5.07 -17.44
C VAL A 34 2.22 5.48 -18.24
N GLU A 35 2.57 4.69 -19.26
CA GLU A 35 3.59 4.97 -20.26
C GLU A 35 3.39 4.06 -21.49
N PRO A 36 4.05 4.29 -22.61
CA PRO A 36 3.91 3.46 -23.82
C PRO A 36 4.15 1.99 -23.51
N GLY A 37 3.12 1.15 -23.74
CA GLY A 37 3.17 -0.30 -23.56
C GLY A 37 3.25 -0.76 -22.08
N ARG A 38 2.89 0.08 -21.08
CA ARG A 38 2.76 -0.32 -19.69
C ARG A 38 1.50 0.27 -19.05
N ARG A 39 0.71 -0.60 -18.40
CA ARG A 39 -0.55 -0.23 -17.75
C ARG A 39 -0.53 -0.70 -16.30
N LEU A 40 -1.15 0.11 -15.45
CA LEU A 40 -1.43 -0.26 -14.06
C LEU A 40 -2.93 -0.48 -13.87
N ASN A 41 -3.26 -1.46 -13.04
CA ASN A 41 -4.64 -1.78 -12.69
C ASN A 41 -5.15 -0.82 -11.63
N LEU A 42 -6.28 -0.17 -11.92
CA LEU A 42 -6.97 0.77 -11.04
C LEU A 42 -8.41 0.31 -10.84
N ARG A 43 -8.88 0.32 -9.60
CA ARG A 43 -10.24 -0.05 -9.23
C ARG A 43 -10.87 1.02 -8.38
N CYS A 44 -11.75 1.82 -8.97
CA CYS A 44 -12.48 2.88 -8.30
C CYS A 44 -13.92 2.45 -8.00
N LEU A 45 -14.41 2.84 -6.84
CA LEU A 45 -15.77 2.60 -6.34
C LEU A 45 -16.30 3.87 -5.68
N GLY A 46 -17.63 3.95 -5.56
CA GLY A 46 -18.28 5.14 -4.98
C GLY A 46 -18.20 6.37 -5.88
N ALA A 47 -18.62 7.50 -5.35
CA ALA A 47 -18.62 8.79 -6.03
C ALA A 47 -18.44 9.92 -5.00
N GLY A 48 -17.94 11.08 -5.44
CA GLY A 48 -17.71 12.25 -4.58
C GLY A 48 -16.24 12.64 -4.50
N GLN A 49 -15.98 13.74 -3.81
CA GLN A 49 -14.66 14.34 -3.66
C GLN A 49 -14.39 14.70 -2.20
N PRO A 50 -13.10 14.75 -1.79
CA PRO A 50 -11.93 14.31 -2.54
C PRO A 50 -11.94 12.80 -2.80
N THR A 51 -11.34 12.35 -3.91
CA THR A 51 -11.08 10.94 -4.15
C THR A 51 -10.10 10.40 -3.11
N VAL A 52 -10.25 9.14 -2.70
CA VAL A 52 -9.32 8.43 -1.83
C VAL A 52 -8.49 7.46 -2.65
N MET A 53 -7.15 7.55 -2.58
CA MET A 53 -6.23 6.60 -3.21
C MET A 53 -5.64 5.66 -2.16
N LEU A 54 -5.70 4.36 -2.41
CA LEU A 54 -5.25 3.31 -1.48
C LEU A 54 -3.94 2.68 -1.97
N GLU A 55 -2.86 2.87 -1.19
CA GLU A 55 -1.52 2.32 -1.43
C GLU A 55 -1.28 1.10 -0.53
N SER A 56 -0.99 -0.04 -1.14
CA SER A 56 -0.84 -1.33 -0.45
C SER A 56 0.54 -1.50 0.20
N GLY A 57 0.64 -2.42 1.16
CA GLY A 57 1.89 -2.79 1.83
C GLY A 57 2.89 -3.51 0.90
N LEU A 58 4.06 -3.84 1.44
CA LEU A 58 5.13 -4.55 0.72
C LEU A 58 4.57 -5.85 0.13
N SER A 59 4.80 -6.05 -1.15
CA SER A 59 4.38 -7.25 -1.88
C SER A 59 2.87 -7.47 -1.97
N ASP A 60 2.04 -6.55 -1.50
CA ASP A 60 0.58 -6.65 -1.54
C ASP A 60 -0.01 -6.02 -2.80
N SER A 61 -1.06 -6.64 -3.33
CA SER A 61 -1.93 -6.05 -4.35
C SER A 61 -3.13 -5.33 -3.72
N SER A 62 -3.94 -4.68 -4.54
CA SER A 62 -5.16 -3.97 -4.12
C SER A 62 -6.17 -4.84 -3.33
N MET A 63 -6.01 -6.14 -3.37
CA MET A 63 -6.85 -7.15 -2.70
C MET A 63 -6.90 -6.98 -1.17
N ILE A 64 -5.84 -6.41 -0.55
CA ILE A 64 -5.82 -6.19 0.90
C ILE A 64 -6.84 -5.16 1.38
N TRP A 65 -7.36 -4.33 0.48
CA TRP A 65 -8.34 -3.29 0.77
C TRP A 65 -9.79 -3.77 0.71
N ARG A 66 -10.03 -5.06 0.39
CA ARG A 66 -11.34 -5.65 0.13
C ARG A 66 -12.41 -5.37 1.19
N LYS A 67 -12.03 -5.27 2.47
CA LYS A 67 -12.97 -4.99 3.56
C LYS A 67 -13.20 -3.51 3.81
N ALA A 68 -12.18 -2.67 3.62
CA ALA A 68 -12.28 -1.23 3.90
C ALA A 68 -12.79 -0.43 2.68
N GLN A 69 -12.39 -0.81 1.45
CA GLN A 69 -12.71 -0.04 0.25
C GLN A 69 -14.22 0.14 0.04
N GLY A 70 -15.02 -0.90 0.30
CA GLY A 70 -16.49 -0.83 0.17
C GLY A 70 -17.15 0.10 1.18
N GLN A 71 -16.60 0.20 2.39
CA GLN A 71 -17.09 1.14 3.42
C GLN A 71 -16.76 2.58 3.04
N ILE A 72 -15.54 2.84 2.58
CA ILE A 72 -15.11 4.18 2.13
C ILE A 72 -15.92 4.62 0.90
N ALA A 73 -16.27 3.71 0.01
CA ALA A 73 -17.09 3.98 -1.17
C ALA A 73 -18.50 4.52 -0.86
N GLN A 74 -18.98 4.41 0.38
CA GLN A 74 -20.29 4.89 0.78
C GLN A 74 -20.34 6.44 0.92
N PHE A 75 -19.20 7.12 1.13
CA PHE A 75 -19.17 8.55 1.39
C PHE A 75 -18.27 9.36 0.43
N THR A 76 -17.43 8.69 -0.36
CA THR A 76 -16.61 9.34 -1.40
C THR A 76 -16.16 8.34 -2.46
N GLN A 77 -15.56 8.83 -3.55
CA GLN A 77 -14.87 7.95 -4.50
C GLN A 77 -13.59 7.41 -3.86
N VAL A 78 -13.36 6.09 -3.98
CA VAL A 78 -12.15 5.43 -3.48
C VAL A 78 -11.57 4.51 -4.54
N CYS A 79 -10.27 4.62 -4.76
CA CYS A 79 -9.54 3.85 -5.77
C CYS A 79 -8.39 3.09 -5.11
N SER A 80 -8.35 1.77 -5.31
CA SER A 80 -7.18 0.95 -5.04
C SER A 80 -6.48 0.60 -6.36
N TYR A 81 -5.18 0.34 -6.31
CA TYR A 81 -4.42 -0.02 -7.51
C TYR A 81 -3.41 -1.11 -7.21
N ASP A 82 -2.95 -1.78 -8.24
CA ASP A 82 -1.86 -2.74 -8.15
C ASP A 82 -0.57 -2.05 -8.65
N ARG A 83 0.49 -2.08 -7.83
CA ARG A 83 1.81 -1.60 -8.27
C ARG A 83 2.33 -2.43 -9.45
N ALA A 84 3.29 -1.89 -10.17
CA ALA A 84 3.92 -2.56 -11.31
C ALA A 84 4.42 -3.97 -10.95
N GLY A 85 4.06 -4.95 -11.75
CA GLY A 85 4.36 -6.37 -11.54
C GLY A 85 3.37 -7.13 -10.68
N LEU A 86 2.63 -6.47 -9.79
CA LEU A 86 1.65 -7.09 -8.89
C LEU A 86 0.26 -7.15 -9.51
N GLY A 87 -0.59 -8.03 -8.99
CA GLY A 87 -1.97 -8.19 -9.42
C GLY A 87 -2.14 -8.23 -10.93
N PHE A 88 -2.99 -7.34 -11.42
CA PHE A 88 -3.30 -7.23 -12.86
C PHE A 88 -2.45 -6.17 -13.58
N SER A 89 -1.53 -5.47 -12.89
CA SER A 89 -0.62 -4.50 -13.50
C SER A 89 0.43 -5.16 -14.38
N ASP A 90 0.88 -4.45 -15.43
CA ASP A 90 2.00 -4.89 -16.27
C ASP A 90 3.31 -4.89 -15.46
N ALA A 91 4.35 -5.57 -15.95
CA ALA A 91 5.65 -5.70 -15.27
C ALA A 91 6.31 -4.35 -14.98
N ALA A 92 7.06 -4.29 -13.90
CA ALA A 92 7.90 -3.14 -13.59
C ALA A 92 9.05 -3.02 -14.62
N ARG A 93 9.42 -1.78 -14.95
CA ARG A 93 10.56 -1.47 -15.84
C ARG A 93 11.73 -0.81 -15.10
N ARG A 94 11.50 -0.47 -13.85
CA ARG A 94 12.47 0.15 -12.93
C ARG A 94 12.44 -0.62 -11.60
N PRO A 95 13.50 -0.55 -10.78
CA PRO A 95 13.46 -1.10 -9.43
C PRO A 95 12.27 -0.54 -8.63
N SER A 96 11.67 -1.37 -7.79
CA SER A 96 10.53 -0.99 -6.96
C SER A 96 11.04 -0.28 -5.69
N THR A 97 11.55 0.94 -5.84
CA THR A 97 11.98 1.82 -4.75
C THR A 97 10.85 2.78 -4.37
N ALA A 98 11.00 3.51 -3.27
CA ALA A 98 10.00 4.48 -2.81
C ALA A 98 9.77 5.60 -3.85
N LEU A 99 10.84 6.16 -4.44
CA LEU A 99 10.72 7.19 -5.48
C LEU A 99 10.06 6.68 -6.74
N ASN A 100 10.43 5.49 -7.21
CA ASN A 100 9.85 4.92 -8.43
C ASN A 100 8.38 4.54 -8.22
N THR A 101 7.99 4.10 -7.02
CA THR A 101 6.60 3.81 -6.65
C THR A 101 5.77 5.11 -6.61
N ALA A 102 6.30 6.17 -6.01
CA ALA A 102 5.64 7.48 -5.99
C ALA A 102 5.47 8.07 -7.41
N ASP A 103 6.48 7.95 -8.28
CA ASP A 103 6.40 8.39 -9.69
C ASP A 103 5.36 7.56 -10.48
N ASP A 104 5.30 6.25 -10.27
CA ASP A 104 4.28 5.40 -10.92
C ASP A 104 2.87 5.76 -10.46
N LEU A 105 2.65 6.04 -9.18
CA LEU A 105 1.37 6.54 -8.67
C LEU A 105 1.03 7.90 -9.29
N HIS A 106 1.99 8.83 -9.40
CA HIS A 106 1.76 10.14 -10.01
C HIS A 106 1.35 10.03 -11.49
N ARG A 107 2.01 9.13 -12.24
CA ARG A 107 1.63 8.81 -13.62
C ARG A 107 0.23 8.20 -13.70
N LEU A 108 -0.08 7.28 -12.78
CA LEU A 108 -1.38 6.62 -12.72
C LEU A 108 -2.51 7.63 -12.48
N VAL A 109 -2.42 8.47 -11.44
CA VAL A 109 -3.46 9.44 -11.11
C VAL A 109 -3.63 10.49 -12.22
N THR A 110 -2.52 10.87 -12.88
CA THR A 110 -2.54 11.78 -14.04
C THR A 110 -3.26 11.15 -15.24
N ALA A 111 -2.85 9.94 -15.63
CA ALA A 111 -3.41 9.25 -16.79
C ALA A 111 -4.87 8.81 -16.58
N ALA A 112 -5.24 8.49 -15.34
CA ALA A 112 -6.62 8.15 -14.98
C ALA A 112 -7.54 9.36 -14.83
N GLY A 113 -7.00 10.59 -14.85
CA GLY A 113 -7.79 11.81 -14.63
C GLY A 113 -8.34 11.93 -13.21
N ILE A 114 -7.64 11.37 -12.20
CA ILE A 114 -8.03 11.52 -10.79
C ILE A 114 -7.93 13.00 -10.41
N GLN A 115 -9.04 13.53 -9.90
CA GLN A 115 -9.11 14.94 -9.52
C GLN A 115 -8.21 15.22 -8.30
N ARG A 116 -7.43 16.26 -8.39
CA ARG A 116 -6.55 16.75 -7.31
C ARG A 116 -7.17 17.94 -6.60
N PRO A 117 -6.89 18.16 -5.32
CA PRO A 117 -6.14 17.23 -4.46
C PRO A 117 -7.00 16.06 -3.98
N PHE A 118 -6.36 14.90 -3.72
CA PHE A 118 -7.01 13.68 -3.24
C PHE A 118 -6.50 13.29 -1.84
N VAL A 119 -7.20 12.38 -1.14
CA VAL A 119 -6.73 11.79 0.13
C VAL A 119 -5.92 10.54 -0.19
N LEU A 120 -4.73 10.43 0.40
CA LEU A 120 -3.85 9.27 0.21
C LEU A 120 -3.86 8.38 1.46
N VAL A 121 -4.09 7.09 1.28
CA VAL A 121 -4.11 6.09 2.37
C VAL A 121 -3.03 5.07 2.10
N GLY A 122 -2.09 4.87 3.03
CA GLY A 122 -0.99 3.92 2.87
C GLY A 122 -0.91 2.90 4.00
N HIS A 123 -0.80 1.60 3.67
CA HIS A 123 -0.57 0.52 4.62
C HIS A 123 0.88 0.07 4.62
N ALA A 124 1.48 -0.14 5.79
CA ALA A 124 2.85 -0.68 5.93
C ALA A 124 3.87 0.07 5.05
N ALA A 125 4.59 -0.60 4.15
CA ALA A 125 5.47 0.02 3.16
C ALA A 125 4.74 1.08 2.31
N GLY A 126 3.45 0.88 2.02
CA GLY A 126 2.62 1.89 1.35
C GLY A 126 2.48 3.18 2.16
N GLY A 127 2.63 3.13 3.48
CA GLY A 127 2.72 4.32 4.34
C GLY A 127 3.98 5.14 4.04
N LEU A 128 5.14 4.48 3.93
CA LEU A 128 6.39 5.12 3.51
C LEU A 128 6.26 5.72 2.10
N TYR A 129 5.70 4.96 1.14
CA TYR A 129 5.50 5.44 -0.23
C TYR A 129 4.54 6.64 -0.29
N ALA A 130 3.50 6.65 0.55
CA ALA A 130 2.56 7.77 0.66
C ALA A 130 3.23 9.04 1.20
N THR A 131 4.11 8.94 2.20
CA THR A 131 4.87 10.09 2.71
C THR A 131 5.84 10.63 1.68
N VAL A 132 6.52 9.75 0.92
CA VAL A 132 7.38 10.15 -0.21
C VAL A 132 6.58 10.84 -1.30
N TYR A 133 5.41 10.29 -1.68
CA TYR A 133 4.52 10.92 -2.65
C TYR A 133 4.11 12.32 -2.20
N ALA A 134 3.62 12.45 -0.96
CA ALA A 134 3.17 13.73 -0.42
C ALA A 134 4.29 14.78 -0.36
N GLY A 135 5.53 14.37 -0.06
CA GLY A 135 6.67 15.27 -0.06
C GLY A 135 7.12 15.73 -1.45
N LEU A 136 6.92 14.89 -2.48
CA LEU A 136 7.24 15.22 -3.87
C LEU A 136 6.12 16.02 -4.56
N TYR A 137 4.86 15.69 -4.26
CA TYR A 137 3.67 16.19 -4.94
C TYR A 137 2.65 16.75 -3.94
N GLU A 138 3.12 17.61 -3.04
CA GLU A 138 2.32 18.14 -1.92
C GLU A 138 0.96 18.69 -2.36
N SER A 139 0.91 19.42 -3.49
CA SER A 139 -0.33 19.99 -4.02
C SER A 139 -1.35 18.95 -4.50
N ASP A 140 -0.95 17.70 -4.66
CA ASP A 140 -1.83 16.61 -5.07
C ASP A 140 -2.60 16.01 -3.89
N VAL A 141 -2.17 16.27 -2.63
CA VAL A 141 -2.65 15.58 -1.44
C VAL A 141 -3.46 16.51 -0.54
N ALA A 142 -4.74 16.18 -0.32
CA ALA A 142 -5.64 16.91 0.55
C ALA A 142 -5.57 16.46 2.01
N GLY A 143 -5.04 15.27 2.26
CA GLY A 143 -4.89 14.65 3.58
C GLY A 143 -4.38 13.22 3.46
N MET A 144 -3.91 12.65 4.57
CA MET A 144 -3.39 11.28 4.60
C MET A 144 -3.94 10.45 5.75
N VAL A 145 -4.08 9.14 5.51
CA VAL A 145 -4.27 8.12 6.56
C VAL A 145 -3.19 7.05 6.40
N LEU A 146 -2.38 6.87 7.41
CA LEU A 146 -1.31 5.88 7.43
C LEU A 146 -1.73 4.73 8.34
N VAL A 147 -1.79 3.51 7.80
CA VAL A 147 -2.34 2.32 8.45
C VAL A 147 -1.19 1.39 8.80
N ASP A 148 -0.83 1.33 10.07
CA ASP A 148 0.35 0.62 10.60
C ASP A 148 1.60 0.81 9.72
N PRO A 149 1.98 2.09 9.44
CA PRO A 149 2.93 2.41 8.39
C PRO A 149 4.35 2.01 8.74
N ALA A 150 5.13 1.67 7.73
CA ALA A 150 6.58 1.74 7.85
C ALA A 150 7.04 3.21 7.73
N PHE A 151 8.17 3.50 8.34
CA PHE A 151 8.81 4.81 8.30
C PHE A 151 10.32 4.65 8.04
N ALA A 152 10.97 5.69 7.59
CA ALA A 152 12.35 5.60 7.08
C ALA A 152 13.35 5.07 8.11
N GLU A 153 13.18 5.42 9.38
CA GLU A 153 14.05 5.02 10.49
C GLU A 153 13.60 3.72 11.18
N ALA A 154 12.55 3.03 10.69
CA ALA A 154 11.97 1.87 11.38
C ALA A 154 12.99 0.77 11.67
N ASP A 155 13.80 0.38 10.67
CA ASP A 155 14.81 -0.67 10.84
C ASP A 155 15.91 -0.20 11.80
N HIS A 156 16.38 1.06 11.67
CA HIS A 156 17.37 1.64 12.56
C HIS A 156 16.86 1.71 14.00
N ASP A 157 15.64 2.17 14.23
CA ASP A 157 15.05 2.26 15.56
C ASP A 157 14.88 0.86 16.18
N MET A 158 14.42 -0.13 15.40
CA MET A 158 14.32 -1.52 15.85
C MET A 158 15.69 -2.12 16.18
N GLU A 159 16.68 -1.95 15.29
CA GLU A 159 18.01 -2.49 15.52
C GLU A 159 18.74 -1.83 16.69
N THR A 160 18.56 -0.53 16.93
CA THR A 160 19.31 0.20 17.95
C THR A 160 18.61 0.25 19.31
N GLN A 161 17.29 0.25 19.35
CA GLN A 161 16.50 0.44 20.57
C GLN A 161 15.90 -0.84 21.11
N VAL A 162 15.68 -1.87 20.27
CA VAL A 162 14.96 -3.08 20.61
C VAL A 162 15.86 -4.32 20.58
N MET A 163 16.66 -4.50 19.51
CA MET A 163 17.40 -5.73 19.27
C MET A 163 18.77 -5.78 19.94
N THR A 164 19.15 -6.92 20.48
CA THR A 164 20.54 -7.25 20.85
C THR A 164 21.42 -7.43 19.60
N PRO A 165 22.77 -7.37 19.70
CA PRO A 165 23.66 -7.62 18.57
C PRO A 165 23.45 -8.99 17.91
N GLU A 166 23.12 -10.02 18.70
CA GLU A 166 22.85 -11.37 18.23
C GLU A 166 21.55 -11.42 17.42
N GLU A 167 20.48 -10.77 17.90
CA GLU A 167 19.20 -10.68 17.20
C GLU A 167 19.33 -9.89 15.89
N ARG A 168 20.10 -8.80 15.85
CA ARG A 168 20.42 -8.08 14.60
C ARG A 168 21.11 -8.97 13.58
N THR A 169 22.09 -9.74 14.03
CA THR A 169 22.81 -10.68 13.14
C THR A 169 21.86 -11.73 12.57
N LEU A 170 20.97 -12.27 13.42
CA LEU A 170 19.97 -13.24 13.00
C LEU A 170 18.97 -12.63 12.02
N ALA A 171 18.45 -11.44 12.30
CA ALA A 171 17.50 -10.73 11.42
C ALA A 171 18.10 -10.46 10.03
N LYS A 172 19.35 -9.96 9.98
CA LYS A 172 20.08 -9.77 8.71
C LYS A 172 20.26 -11.08 7.95
N GLY A 173 20.56 -12.18 8.64
CA GLY A 173 20.63 -13.51 8.05
C GLY A 173 19.31 -13.99 7.47
N GLN A 174 18.19 -13.73 8.17
CA GLN A 174 16.83 -14.06 7.70
C GLN A 174 16.46 -13.27 6.44
N VAL A 175 16.75 -11.97 6.39
CA VAL A 175 16.53 -11.14 5.19
C VAL A 175 17.30 -11.67 3.99
N LEU A 176 18.58 -12.00 4.15
CA LEU A 176 19.40 -12.55 3.07
C LEU A 176 18.90 -13.92 2.60
N SER A 177 18.44 -14.76 3.53
CA SER A 177 17.82 -16.05 3.20
C SER A 177 16.53 -15.86 2.40
N ALA A 178 15.64 -14.99 2.84
CA ALA A 178 14.39 -14.69 2.15
C ALA A 178 14.63 -14.18 0.72
N LEU A 179 15.64 -13.31 0.53
CA LEU A 179 16.02 -12.85 -0.80
C LEU A 179 16.57 -13.95 -1.70
N ALA A 180 17.40 -14.85 -1.16
CA ALA A 180 17.91 -15.98 -1.93
C ALA A 180 16.76 -16.89 -2.39
N GLU A 181 15.78 -17.05 -1.53
CA GLU A 181 14.56 -17.80 -1.84
C GLU A 181 13.73 -17.10 -2.91
N LEU A 182 13.46 -15.80 -2.80
CA LEU A 182 12.74 -15.03 -3.82
C LEU A 182 13.45 -15.03 -5.18
N LYS A 183 14.80 -14.99 -5.19
CA LYS A 183 15.59 -15.18 -6.42
C LYS A 183 15.33 -16.55 -7.05
N THR A 184 15.26 -17.58 -6.23
CA THR A 184 14.93 -18.93 -6.69
C THR A 184 13.51 -18.99 -7.26
N CYS A 185 12.53 -18.37 -6.59
CA CYS A 185 11.16 -18.28 -7.08
C CYS A 185 11.08 -17.58 -8.45
N ALA A 186 11.78 -16.46 -8.61
CA ALA A 186 11.83 -15.73 -9.88
C ALA A 186 12.42 -16.60 -11.00
N VAL A 187 13.54 -17.28 -10.75
CA VAL A 187 14.16 -18.22 -11.73
C VAL A 187 13.18 -19.33 -12.11
N LEU A 188 12.51 -19.95 -11.15
CA LEU A 188 11.53 -21.02 -11.40
C LEU A 188 10.35 -20.51 -12.22
N ALA A 189 9.86 -19.29 -11.93
CA ALA A 189 8.77 -18.67 -12.66
C ALA A 189 9.15 -18.41 -14.12
N HIS A 190 10.33 -17.82 -14.37
CA HIS A 190 10.86 -17.58 -15.72
C HIS A 190 11.10 -18.87 -16.52
N GLN A 191 11.42 -19.97 -15.83
CA GLN A 191 11.56 -21.30 -16.47
C GLN A 191 10.23 -22.03 -16.68
N GLY A 192 9.09 -21.45 -16.25
CA GLY A 192 7.78 -22.11 -16.26
C GLY A 192 7.68 -23.32 -15.31
N LYS A 193 8.59 -23.41 -14.33
CA LYS A 193 8.65 -24.50 -13.34
C LYS A 193 7.95 -24.17 -12.02
N LEU A 194 7.57 -22.92 -11.80
CA LEU A 194 6.76 -22.53 -10.66
C LEU A 194 5.29 -22.86 -10.94
N THR A 195 4.73 -23.78 -10.17
CA THR A 195 3.37 -24.28 -10.32
C THR A 195 2.57 -24.02 -9.05
N PRO A 196 1.22 -24.10 -9.08
CA PRO A 196 0.38 -23.96 -7.87
C PRO A 196 0.74 -24.94 -6.74
N THR A 197 1.36 -26.07 -7.08
CA THR A 197 1.77 -27.11 -6.12
C THR A 197 3.26 -27.09 -5.81
N THR A 198 4.01 -26.15 -6.38
CA THR A 198 5.44 -26.01 -6.06
C THR A 198 5.59 -25.65 -4.60
N ARG A 199 6.19 -26.55 -3.83
CA ARG A 199 6.54 -26.32 -2.44
C ARG A 199 7.98 -25.84 -2.42
N SER A 200 8.13 -24.52 -2.36
CA SER A 200 9.43 -23.89 -2.12
C SER A 200 9.60 -23.64 -0.62
N PRO A 201 10.82 -23.70 -0.08
CA PRO A 201 11.10 -23.19 1.26
C PRO A 201 10.64 -21.73 1.47
N ALA A 202 10.63 -20.95 0.40
CA ALA A 202 10.27 -19.52 0.38
C ALA A 202 8.80 -19.22 0.25
N HIS A 203 7.93 -20.16 0.29
CA HIS A 203 6.53 -19.87 0.02
C HIS A 203 6.31 -19.01 -1.25
N CYS A 204 6.97 -19.38 -2.37
CA CYS A 204 6.85 -18.67 -3.65
C CYS A 204 5.38 -18.46 -4.08
N VAL A 205 4.51 -19.34 -3.65
CA VAL A 205 3.07 -19.31 -3.92
C VAL A 205 2.35 -18.81 -2.68
N ARG A 206 1.77 -17.63 -2.78
CA ARG A 206 1.02 -16.97 -1.70
C ARG A 206 -0.37 -17.60 -1.54
N SER A 207 -0.95 -17.44 -0.36
CA SER A 207 -2.27 -17.97 -0.03
C SER A 207 -3.13 -16.98 0.73
N ASP A 208 -4.45 -17.10 0.62
CA ASP A 208 -5.44 -16.34 1.37
C ASP A 208 -6.47 -17.32 1.96
N PRO A 209 -7.03 -17.08 3.17
CA PRO A 209 -8.09 -17.89 3.74
C PRO A 209 -9.38 -17.92 2.89
N ASP A 210 -9.67 -16.88 2.12
CA ASP A 210 -10.80 -16.85 1.20
C ASP A 210 -10.47 -17.70 -0.05
N PRO A 211 -11.20 -18.78 -0.34
CA PRO A 211 -10.88 -19.69 -1.43
C PRO A 211 -10.94 -19.03 -2.83
N VAL A 212 -11.77 -17.99 -2.99
CA VAL A 212 -11.89 -17.24 -4.25
C VAL A 212 -10.63 -16.40 -4.48
N LEU A 213 -10.17 -15.69 -3.44
CA LEU A 213 -8.95 -14.89 -3.50
C LEU A 213 -7.70 -15.76 -3.53
N ASN A 214 -7.72 -16.88 -2.81
CA ASN A 214 -6.63 -17.84 -2.81
C ASN A 214 -6.32 -18.37 -4.23
N ALA A 215 -7.35 -18.69 -5.01
CA ALA A 215 -7.15 -19.12 -6.39
C ALA A 215 -6.51 -18.03 -7.26
N GLU A 216 -6.83 -16.76 -7.03
CA GLU A 216 -6.21 -15.65 -7.76
C GLU A 216 -4.78 -15.39 -7.28
N LEU A 217 -4.53 -15.38 -5.97
CA LEU A 217 -3.18 -15.22 -5.42
C LEU A 217 -2.21 -16.31 -5.92
N ILE A 218 -2.66 -17.55 -5.98
CA ILE A 218 -1.87 -18.64 -6.56
C ILE A 218 -1.54 -18.34 -8.02
N ARG A 219 -2.55 -17.93 -8.81
CA ARG A 219 -2.40 -17.62 -10.23
C ARG A 219 -1.46 -16.42 -10.47
N GLU A 220 -1.54 -15.41 -9.61
CA GLU A 220 -0.65 -14.25 -9.59
C GLU A 220 0.78 -14.69 -9.24
N SER A 221 0.96 -15.44 -8.16
CA SER A 221 2.27 -15.81 -7.60
C SER A 221 3.15 -16.58 -8.57
N ILE A 222 2.59 -17.39 -9.47
CA ILE A 222 3.37 -18.18 -10.42
C ILE A 222 3.85 -17.39 -11.65
N ARG A 223 3.47 -16.12 -11.79
CA ARG A 223 3.85 -15.29 -12.94
C ARG A 223 5.25 -14.71 -12.76
N PRO A 224 6.11 -14.73 -13.80
CA PRO A 224 7.45 -14.10 -13.72
C PRO A 224 7.42 -12.65 -13.24
N LYS A 225 6.54 -11.83 -13.82
CA LYS A 225 6.41 -10.40 -13.44
C LYS A 225 6.14 -10.19 -11.94
N THR A 226 5.37 -11.10 -11.32
CA THR A 226 5.04 -11.02 -9.90
C THR A 226 6.24 -11.38 -9.05
N GLN A 227 6.96 -12.45 -9.40
CA GLN A 227 8.16 -12.84 -8.67
C GLN A 227 9.29 -11.80 -8.80
N ASP A 228 9.43 -11.17 -9.97
CA ASP A 228 10.37 -10.07 -10.18
C ASP A 228 10.00 -8.86 -9.32
N ALA A 229 8.71 -8.52 -9.21
CA ALA A 229 8.23 -7.43 -8.37
C ALA A 229 8.43 -7.71 -6.88
N LEU A 230 8.08 -8.93 -6.40
CA LEU A 230 8.30 -9.36 -5.03
C LEU A 230 9.79 -9.27 -4.64
N LEU A 231 10.65 -9.76 -5.50
CA LEU A 231 12.11 -9.69 -5.31
C LEU A 231 12.59 -8.24 -5.26
N SER A 232 12.16 -7.42 -6.22
CA SER A 232 12.58 -6.01 -6.32
C SER A 232 12.09 -5.19 -5.13
N GLU A 233 10.82 -5.31 -4.74
CA GLU A 233 10.28 -4.62 -3.57
C GLU A 233 11.00 -5.04 -2.29
N THR A 234 11.14 -6.36 -2.04
CA THR A 234 11.83 -6.85 -0.85
C THR A 234 13.27 -6.38 -0.82
N GLN A 235 14.00 -6.47 -1.93
CA GLN A 235 15.40 -6.03 -1.99
C GLN A 235 15.55 -4.53 -1.65
N ASN A 236 14.73 -3.67 -2.25
CA ASN A 236 14.87 -2.21 -2.07
C ASN A 236 14.27 -1.72 -0.76
N PHE A 237 13.43 -2.52 -0.09
CA PHE A 237 12.78 -2.15 1.15
C PHE A 237 13.47 -2.74 2.40
N THR A 238 14.09 -3.92 2.32
CA THR A 238 14.60 -4.62 3.50
C THR A 238 16.13 -4.80 3.51
N VAL A 239 16.83 -4.64 2.35
CA VAL A 239 18.28 -4.77 2.33
C VAL A 239 18.94 -3.45 2.63
N HIS A 240 19.74 -3.44 3.68
CA HIS A 240 20.52 -2.26 4.03
C HIS A 240 21.66 -2.04 3.01
N VAL A 241 21.69 -0.85 2.45
CA VAL A 241 22.70 -0.44 1.46
C VAL A 241 23.69 0.58 2.03
N ALA A 242 23.30 1.31 3.08
CA ALA A 242 24.17 2.21 3.82
C ALA A 242 23.74 2.28 5.29
N GLY A 243 24.61 1.87 6.20
CA GLY A 243 24.28 1.73 7.62
C GLY A 243 23.15 0.73 7.82
N ASP A 244 22.13 1.12 8.59
CA ASP A 244 20.94 0.32 8.88
C ASP A 244 19.74 0.75 8.01
N TYR A 245 19.99 1.31 6.81
CA TYR A 245 18.97 1.87 5.94
C TYR A 245 18.93 1.18 4.58
N SER A 246 17.73 0.83 4.14
CA SER A 246 17.45 0.34 2.80
C SER A 246 17.44 1.50 1.78
N GLU A 247 17.45 1.18 0.47
CA GLU A 247 17.34 2.20 -0.59
C GLU A 247 16.07 3.04 -0.43
N SER A 248 14.93 2.40 -0.21
CA SER A 248 13.65 3.12 -0.02
C SER A 248 13.65 4.02 1.23
N ALA A 249 14.30 3.59 2.32
CA ALA A 249 14.45 4.40 3.52
C ALA A 249 15.33 5.63 3.25
N LEU A 250 16.48 5.45 2.58
CA LEU A 250 17.38 6.56 2.22
C LEU A 250 16.71 7.55 1.26
N GLU A 251 15.92 7.08 0.29
CA GLU A 251 15.13 7.93 -0.59
C GLU A 251 14.14 8.77 0.21
N ALA A 252 13.39 8.13 1.14
CA ALA A 252 12.40 8.81 1.98
C ALA A 252 13.06 9.88 2.87
N MET A 253 14.21 9.59 3.50
CA MET A 253 14.93 10.54 4.35
C MET A 253 15.39 11.81 3.60
N ARG A 254 15.54 11.77 2.28
CA ARG A 254 15.92 12.92 1.45
C ARG A 254 14.74 13.80 1.06
N ILE A 255 13.53 13.36 1.31
CA ILE A 255 12.29 14.05 0.95
C ILE A 255 11.85 14.93 2.13
N ARG A 256 11.24 16.07 1.81
CA ARG A 256 10.63 16.95 2.82
C ARG A 256 9.41 16.28 3.45
N HIS A 257 9.32 16.32 4.77
CA HIS A 257 8.21 15.77 5.57
C HIS A 257 7.54 16.83 6.45
N ASP A 258 7.47 18.08 6.01
CA ASP A 258 6.67 19.12 6.64
C ASP A 258 5.41 19.32 5.81
N PHE A 259 4.29 18.79 6.31
CA PHE A 259 3.00 18.84 5.64
C PHE A 259 2.09 19.93 6.19
N HIS A 260 2.68 20.92 6.89
CA HIS A 260 1.98 22.07 7.45
C HIS A 260 0.77 21.67 8.32
N ASP A 261 -0.45 22.06 7.94
CA ASP A 261 -1.70 21.76 8.63
C ASP A 261 -2.55 20.71 7.87
N MET A 262 -1.93 19.93 6.97
CA MET A 262 -2.65 18.89 6.22
C MET A 262 -3.25 17.85 7.17
N PRO A 263 -4.54 17.48 7.05
CA PRO A 263 -5.13 16.42 7.85
C PRO A 263 -4.34 15.11 7.72
N LEU A 264 -3.81 14.59 8.83
CA LEU A 264 -3.01 13.38 8.88
C LEU A 264 -3.44 12.50 10.06
N VAL A 265 -3.77 11.24 9.79
CA VAL A 265 -4.07 10.25 10.83
C VAL A 265 -3.15 9.06 10.68
N VAL A 266 -2.50 8.66 11.75
CA VAL A 266 -1.67 7.46 11.82
C VAL A 266 -2.34 6.45 12.72
N LEU A 267 -2.61 5.25 12.20
CA LEU A 267 -3.21 4.14 12.95
C LEU A 267 -2.12 3.12 13.26
N THR A 268 -2.02 2.71 14.52
CA THR A 268 -1.06 1.70 14.99
C THR A 268 -1.82 0.44 15.41
N ARG A 269 -1.33 -0.73 15.06
CA ARG A 269 -1.88 -2.01 15.55
C ARG A 269 -1.87 -2.06 17.06
N GLY A 270 -2.85 -2.78 17.64
CA GLY A 270 -3.04 -2.85 19.09
C GLY A 270 -2.80 -4.23 19.69
N ASP A 271 -2.36 -5.21 18.91
CA ASP A 271 -2.10 -6.58 19.37
C ASP A 271 -0.60 -6.92 19.52
N GLU A 272 0.29 -5.89 19.43
CA GLU A 272 1.71 -6.11 19.69
C GLU A 272 1.92 -6.52 21.17
N THR A 273 2.56 -7.66 21.34
CA THR A 273 2.75 -8.27 22.69
C THR A 273 4.11 -7.98 23.30
N ASP A 274 5.10 -7.61 22.48
CA ASP A 274 6.41 -7.18 22.97
C ASP A 274 6.37 -5.68 23.32
N PRO A 275 6.55 -5.31 24.60
CA PRO A 275 6.46 -3.91 25.02
C PRO A 275 7.52 -3.00 24.38
N ALA A 276 8.71 -3.53 24.05
CA ALA A 276 9.77 -2.73 23.43
C ALA A 276 9.45 -2.44 21.96
N ILE A 277 8.94 -3.45 21.25
CA ILE A 277 8.46 -3.30 19.88
C ILE A 277 7.27 -2.33 19.83
N ASP A 278 6.28 -2.49 20.71
CA ASP A 278 5.12 -1.61 20.81
C ASP A 278 5.53 -0.15 21.05
N ALA A 279 6.45 0.09 21.99
CA ALA A 279 6.94 1.42 22.29
C ALA A 279 7.69 2.05 21.10
N ALA A 280 8.54 1.30 20.40
CA ALA A 280 9.27 1.77 19.22
C ALA A 280 8.31 2.12 18.07
N LEU A 281 7.33 1.26 17.80
CA LEU A 281 6.29 1.52 16.79
C LEU A 281 5.49 2.77 17.10
N ARG A 282 4.99 2.93 18.33
CA ARG A 282 4.23 4.12 18.73
C ARG A 282 5.05 5.39 18.59
N THR A 283 6.32 5.36 19.04
CA THR A 283 7.22 6.49 18.93
C THR A 283 7.44 6.89 17.46
N GLY A 284 7.67 5.93 16.55
CA GLY A 284 7.80 6.19 15.12
C GLY A 284 6.51 6.73 14.49
N HIS A 285 5.37 6.17 14.87
CA HIS A 285 4.06 6.61 14.37
C HIS A 285 3.66 7.99 14.90
N ASP A 286 3.99 8.32 16.14
CA ASP A 286 3.81 9.69 16.68
C ASP A 286 4.69 10.70 15.96
N ARG A 287 5.93 10.34 15.61
CA ARG A 287 6.82 11.15 14.77
C ARG A 287 6.23 11.38 13.39
N LEU A 288 5.67 10.35 12.72
CA LEU A 288 4.96 10.50 11.46
C LEU A 288 3.75 11.44 11.59
N ALA A 289 2.95 11.31 12.64
CA ALA A 289 1.85 12.21 12.90
C ALA A 289 2.34 13.66 13.05
N GLY A 290 3.51 13.85 13.67
CA GLY A 290 4.17 15.15 13.83
C GLY A 290 4.63 15.83 12.53
N TYR A 291 4.57 15.16 11.39
CA TYR A 291 4.81 15.80 10.07
C TYR A 291 3.74 16.82 9.69
N SER A 292 2.61 16.83 10.39
CA SER A 292 1.57 17.85 10.24
C SER A 292 1.15 18.39 11.60
N SER A 293 0.93 19.70 11.68
CA SER A 293 0.37 20.33 12.89
C SER A 293 -1.09 19.91 13.18
N ALA A 294 -1.80 19.37 12.17
CA ALA A 294 -3.10 18.74 12.29
C ALA A 294 -3.03 17.21 12.39
N GLY A 295 -1.81 16.67 12.54
CA GLY A 295 -1.57 15.24 12.60
C GLY A 295 -1.93 14.64 13.97
N ARG A 296 -2.38 13.39 13.95
CA ARG A 296 -2.69 12.61 15.16
C ARG A 296 -2.43 11.14 14.94
N SER A 297 -2.06 10.43 15.99
CA SER A 297 -1.93 8.98 16.02
C SER A 297 -3.03 8.34 16.87
N ALA A 298 -3.35 7.09 16.60
CA ALA A 298 -4.28 6.30 17.40
C ALA A 298 -3.91 4.80 17.34
N VAL A 299 -3.97 4.14 18.48
CA VAL A 299 -3.85 2.70 18.58
C VAL A 299 -5.21 2.05 18.35
N ILE A 300 -5.26 1.04 17.49
CA ILE A 300 -6.49 0.32 17.15
C ILE A 300 -6.51 -1.02 17.88
N PRO A 301 -7.32 -1.18 18.94
CA PRO A 301 -7.35 -2.41 19.71
C PRO A 301 -7.86 -3.60 18.88
N ASN A 302 -7.44 -4.79 19.24
CA ASN A 302 -7.82 -6.05 18.59
C ASN A 302 -7.52 -6.06 17.08
N SER A 303 -6.39 -5.50 16.68
CA SER A 303 -5.92 -5.53 15.31
C SER A 303 -4.43 -5.85 15.25
N GLY A 304 -4.09 -6.74 14.32
CA GLY A 304 -2.71 -6.97 13.89
C GLY A 304 -2.25 -5.95 12.84
N HIS A 305 -1.17 -6.31 12.17
CA HIS A 305 -0.56 -5.47 11.13
C HIS A 305 -1.54 -5.06 10.01
N TYR A 306 -2.51 -5.91 9.67
CA TYR A 306 -3.50 -5.64 8.63
C TYR A 306 -4.78 -5.02 9.21
N ILE A 307 -4.68 -3.82 9.82
CA ILE A 307 -5.82 -3.12 10.45
C ILE A 307 -7.02 -3.03 9.49
N GLN A 308 -6.79 -2.82 8.20
CA GLN A 308 -7.83 -2.74 7.16
C GLN A 308 -8.57 -4.07 6.93
N LEU A 309 -8.03 -5.19 7.41
CA LEU A 309 -8.68 -6.50 7.38
C LEU A 309 -9.31 -6.87 8.72
N ASP A 310 -8.66 -6.50 9.83
CA ASP A 310 -9.09 -6.85 11.19
C ASP A 310 -10.15 -5.87 11.72
N GLN A 311 -9.91 -4.56 11.53
CA GLN A 311 -10.76 -3.47 11.98
C GLN A 311 -11.06 -2.49 10.81
N PRO A 312 -11.70 -2.94 9.71
CA PRO A 312 -11.93 -2.11 8.53
C PRO A 312 -12.74 -0.84 8.81
N GLN A 313 -13.61 -0.88 9.83
CA GLN A 313 -14.39 0.28 10.24
C GLN A 313 -13.49 1.38 10.81
N ALA A 314 -12.49 1.04 11.62
CA ALA A 314 -11.55 2.03 12.17
C ALA A 314 -10.78 2.76 11.06
N VAL A 315 -10.37 2.02 10.01
CA VAL A 315 -9.74 2.64 8.83
C VAL A 315 -10.74 3.53 8.07
N SER A 316 -11.97 3.06 7.86
CA SER A 316 -13.01 3.85 7.20
C SER A 316 -13.34 5.14 7.97
N ASP A 317 -13.43 5.09 9.29
CA ASP A 317 -13.71 6.26 10.15
C ASP A 317 -12.56 7.27 10.11
N ALA A 318 -11.31 6.80 10.13
CA ALA A 318 -10.14 7.66 9.97
C ALA A 318 -10.14 8.37 8.61
N VAL A 319 -10.41 7.64 7.54
CA VAL A 319 -10.53 8.19 6.18
C VAL A 319 -11.69 9.20 6.11
N HIS A 320 -12.85 8.87 6.69
CA HIS A 320 -13.99 9.78 6.72
C HIS A 320 -13.64 11.11 7.42
N SER A 321 -12.98 11.01 8.58
CA SER A 321 -12.51 12.19 9.31
C SER A 321 -11.57 13.08 8.47
N VAL A 322 -10.63 12.47 7.75
CA VAL A 322 -9.68 13.21 6.88
C VAL A 322 -10.39 13.82 5.67
N VAL A 323 -11.31 13.06 5.04
CA VAL A 323 -12.13 13.56 3.92
C VAL A 323 -12.96 14.75 4.33
N ASP A 324 -13.62 14.71 5.51
CA ASP A 324 -14.43 15.82 6.02
C ASP A 324 -13.60 17.05 6.36
N GLN A 325 -12.40 16.88 6.90
CA GLN A 325 -11.47 17.98 7.13
C GLN A 325 -11.00 18.60 5.80
N ALA A 326 -10.63 17.76 4.83
CA ALA A 326 -10.21 18.20 3.50
C ALA A 326 -11.31 19.00 2.78
N ARG A 327 -12.57 18.59 2.90
CA ARG A 327 -13.75 19.33 2.33
C ARG A 327 -13.93 20.72 2.93
N LYS A 328 -13.52 20.94 4.17
CA LYS A 328 -13.66 22.23 4.88
C LYS A 328 -12.51 23.19 4.57
N ARG A 329 -11.41 22.71 4.01
CA ARG A 329 -10.27 23.57 3.66
C ARG A 329 -10.58 24.34 2.37
N PRO A 330 -10.32 25.65 2.33
CA PRO A 330 -10.43 26.39 1.08
C PRO A 330 -9.45 25.81 0.06
N PRO A 331 -9.80 25.82 -1.24
CA PRO A 331 -8.84 25.43 -2.27
C PRO A 331 -7.59 26.30 -2.14
N THR A 332 -6.43 25.66 -2.12
CA THR A 332 -5.14 26.36 -2.14
C THR A 332 -5.05 27.17 -3.43
N VAL A 333 -5.30 28.48 -3.33
CA VAL A 333 -5.07 29.39 -4.45
C VAL A 333 -3.55 29.51 -4.61
N LYS A 334 -3.02 28.93 -5.69
CA LYS A 334 -1.64 29.20 -6.14
C LYS A 334 -1.60 30.44 -6.98
#